data_5dcc2fb0958ecacbd62f9ae11700ef54
#
_entry.id   5dcc2fb0958ecacbd62f9ae11700ef54
#
_cell.length_a   1.000
_cell.length_b   1.000
_cell.length_c   1.000
_cell.angle_alpha   90.00
_cell.angle_beta   90.00
_cell.angle_gamma   90.00
#
_symmetry.space_group_name_H-M   'P 1'
#
loop_
_entity.id
_entity.type
_entity.pdbx_description
1 polymer ?
#
loop_
_entity_poly.entity_id
_entity_poly.type
_entity_poly.pdbx_seq_one_letter_code
_entity_poly.pdbx_strand_id
1 'polypeptide(L)'
;DIHSGKALLKLFWHEKMALLDLQVCSYYNETKLALKLVDWSQEDPEPWGDLSVNLGIPVEKDCAFIDTNNLGEEILPWIEKTGLGSPTGRTERSGFVVYPEYHFNPGRLKELDDFGYELYENLFWR
;
A
#
# COMPACT_ATOMS: atom_id res chain seq x y z
N ASP A 1 25.81 -0.59 -3.21
CA ASP A 1 24.63 0.26 -3.28
C ASP A 1 23.61 -0.16 -2.24
N ILE A 2 23.22 0.77 -1.39
CA ILE A 2 22.27 0.47 -0.30
C ILE A 2 20.88 0.12 -0.81
N HIS A 3 20.60 0.42 -2.07
CA HIS A 3 19.31 0.11 -2.68
C HIS A 3 19.35 -1.15 -3.54
N SER A 4 20.49 -1.82 -3.55
CA SER A 4 20.65 -3.03 -4.36
C SER A 4 19.64 -4.10 -3.96
N GLY A 5 18.95 -4.68 -4.94
CA GLY A 5 17.98 -5.73 -4.70
C GLY A 5 16.59 -5.25 -4.30
N LYS A 6 16.39 -3.95 -4.15
CA LYS A 6 15.07 -3.39 -3.85
C LYS A 6 14.44 -2.74 -5.06
N ALA A 7 13.17 -3.05 -5.29
CA ALA A 7 12.38 -2.38 -6.31
C ALA A 7 11.71 -1.18 -5.64
N LEU A 8 12.24 0.01 -5.89
CA LEU A 8 11.76 1.23 -5.26
C LEU A 8 10.84 2.02 -6.20
N LEU A 9 9.81 2.61 -5.63
CA LEU A 9 8.86 3.45 -6.36
C LEU A 9 9.18 4.92 -6.08
N LYS A 10 9.21 5.73 -7.14
CA LYS A 10 9.44 7.16 -6.98
C LYS A 10 8.11 7.86 -6.75
N LEU A 11 8.10 8.75 -5.76
CA LEU A 11 6.95 9.61 -5.51
C LEU A 11 7.45 11.02 -5.23
N PHE A 12 7.04 11.97 -6.08
CA PHE A 12 7.31 13.38 -5.84
C PHE A 12 6.19 13.93 -4.97
N TRP A 13 6.53 14.27 -3.73
CA TRP A 13 5.54 14.60 -2.72
C TRP A 13 5.95 15.86 -1.97
N HIS A 14 5.12 16.88 -2.03
CA HIS A 14 5.39 18.16 -1.36
C HIS A 14 6.80 18.67 -1.63
N GLU A 15 7.14 18.73 -2.92
CA GLU A 15 8.43 19.25 -3.42
C GLU A 15 9.65 18.41 -3.08
N LYS A 16 9.44 17.19 -2.58
CA LYS A 16 10.54 16.26 -2.29
C LYS A 16 10.33 14.95 -3.02
N MET A 17 11.43 14.35 -3.45
CA MET A 17 11.37 13.03 -4.09
C MET A 17 11.57 11.96 -3.03
N ALA A 18 10.58 11.09 -2.87
CA ALA A 18 10.69 9.91 -2.03
C ALA A 18 11.00 8.69 -2.88
N LEU A 19 11.81 7.78 -2.34
CA LEU A 19 12.09 6.48 -2.95
C LEU A 19 11.46 5.43 -2.04
N LEU A 20 10.31 4.93 -2.44
CA LEU A 20 9.46 4.14 -1.55
C LEU A 20 9.60 2.65 -1.79
N ASP A 21 9.85 1.94 -0.70
CA ASP A 21 9.81 0.49 -0.63
C ASP A 21 8.42 0.11 -0.15
N LEU A 22 7.68 -0.65 -0.96
CA LEU A 22 6.36 -1.13 -0.59
C LEU A 22 6.50 -2.43 0.18
N GLN A 23 5.93 -2.47 1.37
CA GLN A 23 5.92 -3.67 2.20
C GLN A 23 4.51 -4.22 2.28
N VAL A 24 4.35 -5.48 1.88
CA VAL A 24 3.08 -6.18 1.91
C VAL A 24 2.96 -6.92 3.23
N CYS A 25 1.89 -6.63 3.96
CA CYS A 25 1.63 -7.23 5.27
C CYS A 25 0.17 -7.64 5.37
N SER A 26 -0.22 -8.13 6.52
CA SER A 26 -1.62 -8.28 6.88
C SER A 26 -1.82 -7.65 8.26
N TYR A 27 -3.03 -7.18 8.54
CA TYR A 27 -3.33 -6.62 9.85
C TYR A 27 -3.31 -7.73 10.90
N TYR A 28 -2.94 -7.35 12.13
CA TYR A 28 -2.76 -8.30 13.23
C TYR A 28 -4.03 -9.16 13.41
N ASN A 29 -3.83 -10.48 13.45
CA ASN A 29 -4.89 -11.48 13.57
C ASN A 29 -5.99 -11.40 12.50
N GLU A 30 -5.66 -10.80 11.36
CA GLU A 30 -6.60 -10.68 10.25
C GLU A 30 -5.93 -11.09 8.95
N THR A 31 -6.76 -11.45 7.96
CA THR A 31 -6.25 -11.82 6.63
C THR A 31 -6.28 -10.65 5.66
N LYS A 32 -6.62 -9.45 6.14
CA LYS A 32 -6.74 -8.27 5.30
C LYS A 32 -5.40 -7.71 4.90
N LEU A 33 -5.32 -7.29 3.64
CA LEU A 33 -4.10 -6.70 3.09
C LEU A 33 -3.76 -5.38 3.78
N ALA A 34 -2.50 -5.26 4.22
CA ALA A 34 -1.95 -4.04 4.77
C ALA A 34 -0.72 -3.64 3.95
N LEU A 35 -0.66 -2.39 3.51
CA LEU A 35 0.42 -1.90 2.67
C LEU A 35 1.13 -0.74 3.38
N LYS A 36 2.44 -0.90 3.58
CA LYS A 36 3.28 0.10 4.24
C LYS A 36 4.32 0.62 3.28
N LEU A 37 4.72 1.87 3.48
CA LEU A 37 5.73 2.50 2.65
C LEU A 37 6.90 2.96 3.52
N VAL A 38 8.11 2.64 3.07
CA VAL A 38 9.36 3.01 3.74
C VAL A 38 10.18 3.83 2.77
N ASP A 39 10.68 4.97 3.22
CA ASP A 39 11.45 5.89 2.38
C ASP A 39 12.95 5.59 2.49
N TRP A 40 13.58 5.33 1.35
CA TRP A 40 15.01 5.07 1.22
C TRP A 40 15.76 6.23 0.56
N SER A 41 15.16 7.41 0.52
CA SER A 41 15.83 8.55 -0.12
C SER A 41 17.00 9.10 0.70
N GLN A 42 17.06 8.78 1.97
CA GLN A 42 18.15 9.16 2.86
C GLN A 42 19.04 7.95 3.14
N GLU A 43 20.13 8.18 3.87
CA GLU A 43 21.08 7.11 4.21
C GLU A 43 20.40 5.97 4.97
N ASP A 44 19.58 6.31 5.96
CA ASP A 44 18.84 5.32 6.73
C ASP A 44 17.38 5.27 6.26
N PRO A 45 16.79 4.07 6.16
CA PRO A 45 15.39 3.97 5.81
C PRO A 45 14.49 4.52 6.91
N GLU A 46 13.43 5.20 6.52
CA GLU A 46 12.47 5.77 7.46
C GLU A 46 11.04 5.41 7.08
N PRO A 47 10.18 5.13 8.06
CA PRO A 47 8.76 4.93 7.75
C PRO A 47 8.21 6.18 7.06
N TRP A 48 7.56 6.00 5.91
CA TRP A 48 6.95 7.11 5.19
C TRP A 48 5.48 7.21 5.53
N GLY A 49 4.79 6.08 5.58
CA GLY A 49 3.39 6.04 5.95
C GLY A 49 2.73 4.73 5.57
N ASP A 50 1.48 4.60 5.97
CA ASP A 50 0.65 3.47 5.59
C ASP A 50 -0.20 3.88 4.39
N LEU A 51 -0.15 3.07 3.34
CA LEU A 51 -0.96 3.32 2.15
C LEU A 51 -2.41 2.91 2.38
N SER A 52 -2.60 1.85 3.16
CA SER A 52 -3.93 1.31 3.44
C SER A 52 -4.39 1.64 4.86
N VAL A 53 -5.69 1.53 5.07
CA VAL A 53 -6.31 1.73 6.38
C VAL A 53 -7.28 0.59 6.65
N ASN A 54 -7.33 0.13 7.91
CA ASN A 54 -8.26 -0.91 8.32
C ASN A 54 -9.52 -0.27 8.90
N LEU A 55 -10.63 -0.42 8.20
CA LEU A 55 -11.91 0.13 8.63
C LEU A 55 -12.72 -0.83 9.49
N GLY A 56 -12.18 -2.02 9.79
CA GLY A 56 -12.87 -3.01 10.61
C GLY A 56 -14.01 -3.74 9.91
N ILE A 57 -14.04 -3.69 8.59
CA ILE A 57 -15.06 -4.37 7.78
C ILE A 57 -14.38 -5.34 6.82
N PRO A 58 -15.11 -6.35 6.32
CA PRO A 58 -14.52 -7.32 5.40
C PRO A 58 -14.08 -6.67 4.08
N VAL A 59 -12.95 -7.15 3.55
CA VAL A 59 -12.46 -6.79 2.22
C VAL A 59 -12.08 -8.08 1.49
N GLU A 60 -12.17 -8.05 0.18
CA GLU A 60 -11.79 -9.19 -0.63
C GLU A 60 -10.28 -9.27 -0.79
N LYS A 61 -9.81 -10.43 -1.27
CA LYS A 61 -8.38 -10.65 -1.50
C LYS A 61 -7.82 -9.57 -2.42
N ASP A 62 -6.62 -9.08 -2.07
CA ASP A 62 -5.88 -8.06 -2.80
C ASP A 62 -6.54 -6.68 -2.82
N CYS A 63 -7.56 -6.48 -1.99
CA CYS A 63 -8.23 -5.18 -1.88
C CYS A 63 -7.90 -4.51 -0.56
N ALA A 64 -7.91 -3.19 -0.55
CA ALA A 64 -7.69 -2.39 0.64
C ALA A 64 -8.28 -1.00 0.45
N PHE A 65 -8.70 -0.40 1.55
CA PHE A 65 -9.09 1.02 1.56
C PHE A 65 -7.84 1.88 1.68
N ILE A 66 -7.82 2.99 0.95
CA ILE A 66 -6.64 3.87 0.90
C ILE A 66 -6.78 4.97 1.94
N ASP A 67 -5.70 5.24 2.66
CA ASP A 67 -5.68 6.22 3.74
C ASP A 67 -5.58 7.65 3.19
N THR A 68 -6.63 8.09 2.53
CA THR A 68 -6.70 9.43 1.97
C THR A 68 -6.81 10.52 3.04
N ASN A 69 -7.17 10.14 4.27
CA ASN A 69 -7.22 11.09 5.37
C ASN A 69 -5.82 11.60 5.73
N ASN A 70 -4.84 10.71 5.79
CA ASN A 70 -3.47 11.09 6.10
C ASN A 70 -2.66 11.47 4.86
N LEU A 71 -2.92 10.80 3.74
CA LEU A 71 -2.13 11.00 2.52
C LEU A 71 -2.74 12.00 1.55
N GLY A 72 -4.03 12.29 1.70
CA GLY A 72 -4.75 13.11 0.72
C GLY A 72 -5.14 12.31 -0.51
N GLU A 73 -6.05 12.86 -1.30
CA GLU A 73 -6.50 12.18 -2.52
C GLU A 73 -5.44 12.18 -3.62
N GLU A 74 -4.40 12.99 -3.47
CA GLU A 74 -3.28 13.06 -4.43
C GLU A 74 -2.53 11.73 -4.54
N ILE A 75 -2.62 10.86 -3.53
CA ILE A 75 -1.97 9.56 -3.58
C ILE A 75 -2.64 8.62 -4.61
N LEU A 76 -3.91 8.83 -4.91
CA LEU A 76 -4.66 7.93 -5.77
C LEU A 76 -4.12 7.87 -7.21
N PRO A 77 -3.85 9.00 -7.89
CA PRO A 77 -3.25 8.94 -9.23
C PRO A 77 -1.91 8.22 -9.24
N TRP A 78 -1.13 8.34 -8.18
CA TRP A 78 0.15 7.66 -8.08
C TRP A 78 -0.01 6.15 -8.01
N ILE A 79 -1.02 5.66 -7.26
CA ILE A 79 -1.31 4.23 -7.18
C ILE A 79 -1.62 3.68 -8.58
N GLU A 80 -2.43 4.40 -9.34
CA GLU A 80 -2.83 3.97 -10.68
C GLU A 80 -1.67 4.08 -11.67
N LYS A 81 -0.93 5.16 -11.62
CA LYS A 81 0.19 5.43 -12.53
C LYS A 81 1.31 4.41 -12.37
N THR A 82 1.57 3.96 -11.14
CA THR A 82 2.62 2.99 -10.87
C THR A 82 2.20 1.56 -11.15
N GLY A 83 0.95 1.35 -11.54
CA GLY A 83 0.43 0.02 -11.80
C GLY A 83 0.16 -0.81 -10.57
N LEU A 84 0.13 -0.16 -9.39
CA LEU A 84 -0.13 -0.87 -8.13
C LEU A 84 -1.56 -1.38 -8.05
N GLY A 85 -2.52 -0.59 -8.52
CA GLY A 85 -3.90 -0.98 -8.39
C GLY A 85 -4.85 -0.01 -9.07
N SER A 86 -6.13 -0.33 -8.99
CA SER A 86 -7.21 0.47 -9.56
C SER A 86 -8.41 0.49 -8.64
N PRO A 87 -9.26 1.54 -8.73
CA PRO A 87 -10.43 1.61 -7.84
C PRO A 87 -11.45 0.54 -8.16
N THR A 88 -12.08 -0.01 -7.12
CA THR A 88 -13.16 -0.99 -7.28
C THR A 88 -14.51 -0.32 -7.47
N GLY A 89 -14.60 0.95 -7.13
CA GLY A 89 -15.87 1.67 -7.09
C GLY A 89 -16.53 1.64 -5.73
N ARG A 90 -16.06 0.79 -4.82
CA ARG A 90 -16.57 0.73 -3.46
C ARG A 90 -15.94 1.83 -2.62
N THR A 91 -16.76 2.50 -1.82
CA THR A 91 -16.30 3.46 -0.83
C THR A 91 -16.98 3.17 0.49
N GLU A 92 -16.31 3.53 1.58
CA GLU A 92 -16.87 3.37 2.92
C GLU A 92 -16.56 4.60 3.75
N ARG A 93 -17.54 5.02 4.53
CA ARG A 93 -17.39 6.14 5.45
C ARG A 93 -16.90 5.63 6.80
N SER A 94 -15.93 6.32 7.37
CA SER A 94 -15.52 6.13 8.75
C SER A 94 -15.31 7.51 9.36
N GLY A 95 -16.11 7.87 10.36
CA GLY A 95 -16.12 9.23 10.87
C GLY A 95 -16.59 10.22 9.81
N PHE A 96 -15.79 11.22 9.55
CA PHE A 96 -16.09 12.25 8.55
C PHE A 96 -15.41 12.01 7.20
N VAL A 97 -14.72 10.88 7.06
CA VAL A 97 -13.95 10.58 5.86
C VAL A 97 -14.59 9.44 5.10
N VAL A 98 -14.62 9.57 3.78
CA VAL A 98 -15.05 8.51 2.87
C VAL A 98 -13.80 7.95 2.21
N TYR A 99 -13.51 6.68 2.45
CA TYR A 99 -12.30 6.02 1.94
C TYR A 99 -12.61 5.21 0.69
N PRO A 100 -11.81 5.35 -0.37
CA PRO A 100 -12.00 4.52 -1.57
C PRO A 100 -11.29 3.18 -1.40
N GLU A 101 -11.91 2.12 -1.94
CA GLU A 101 -11.29 0.81 -1.99
C GLU A 101 -10.58 0.65 -3.33
N TYR A 102 -9.37 0.09 -3.28
CA TYR A 102 -8.60 -0.26 -4.46
C TYR A 102 -8.33 -1.76 -4.48
N HIS A 103 -8.33 -2.31 -5.69
CA HIS A 103 -7.85 -3.66 -5.94
C HIS A 103 -6.40 -3.55 -6.41
N PHE A 104 -5.50 -4.22 -5.70
CA PHE A 104 -4.08 -4.17 -6.01
C PHE A 104 -3.70 -5.33 -6.91
N ASN A 105 -2.79 -5.05 -7.85
CA ASN A 105 -2.30 -6.04 -8.79
C ASN A 105 -1.40 -7.02 -8.06
N PRO A 106 -1.81 -8.30 -7.93
CA PRO A 106 -1.00 -9.27 -7.17
C PRO A 106 0.38 -9.50 -7.77
N GLY A 107 0.49 -9.47 -9.09
CA GLY A 107 1.80 -9.58 -9.75
C GLY A 107 2.72 -8.43 -9.40
N ARG A 108 2.17 -7.21 -9.28
CA ARG A 108 2.95 -6.03 -8.92
C ARG A 108 3.35 -6.08 -7.44
N LEU A 109 2.44 -6.49 -6.56
CA LEU A 109 2.76 -6.65 -5.13
C LEU A 109 3.87 -7.68 -4.93
N LYS A 110 3.76 -8.79 -5.66
CA LYS A 110 4.76 -9.86 -5.60
C LYS A 110 6.12 -9.40 -6.11
N GLU A 111 6.14 -8.59 -7.17
CA GLU A 111 7.36 -8.02 -7.70
C GLU A 111 8.05 -7.10 -6.69
N LEU A 112 7.27 -6.32 -5.95
CA LEU A 112 7.80 -5.35 -5.00
C LEU A 112 8.15 -5.95 -3.65
N ASP A 113 7.40 -6.95 -3.19
CA ASP A 113 7.65 -7.63 -1.91
C ASP A 113 7.16 -9.08 -2.00
N ASP A 114 7.96 -9.92 -2.64
CA ASP A 114 7.61 -11.32 -2.86
C ASP A 114 7.37 -12.07 -1.55
N PHE A 115 8.27 -11.89 -0.59
CA PHE A 115 8.17 -12.57 0.71
C PHE A 115 6.93 -12.13 1.48
N GLY A 116 6.69 -10.84 1.54
CA GLY A 116 5.52 -10.28 2.24
C GLY A 116 4.22 -10.71 1.59
N TYR A 117 4.16 -10.69 0.26
CA TYR A 117 2.95 -11.10 -0.44
C TYR A 117 2.68 -12.59 -0.23
N GLU A 118 3.71 -13.43 -0.24
CA GLU A 118 3.56 -14.86 -0.01
C GLU A 118 2.99 -15.14 1.38
N LEU A 119 3.48 -14.45 2.40
CA LEU A 119 2.94 -14.61 3.75
C LEU A 119 1.47 -14.19 3.82
N TYR A 120 1.13 -13.07 3.20
CA TYR A 120 -0.24 -12.60 3.13
C TYR A 120 -1.14 -13.61 2.43
N GLU A 121 -0.72 -14.10 1.29
CA GLU A 121 -1.49 -15.05 0.50
C GLU A 121 -1.71 -16.35 1.26
N ASN A 122 -0.69 -16.85 1.96
CA ASN A 122 -0.81 -18.07 2.75
C ASN A 122 -1.80 -17.91 3.89
N LEU A 123 -1.82 -16.75 4.53
CA LEU A 123 -2.81 -16.45 5.58
C LEU A 123 -4.22 -16.40 5.01
N PHE A 124 -4.39 -15.82 3.83
CA PHE A 124 -5.69 -15.68 3.21
C PHE A 124 -6.30 -17.05 2.87
N TRP A 125 -5.48 -18.01 2.46
CA TRP A 125 -5.95 -19.33 2.04
C TRP A 125 -6.00 -20.36 3.17
N ARG A 126 -5.83 -19.95 4.37
CA ARG A 126 -5.91 -20.86 5.54
C ARG A 126 -7.30 -21.42 5.73
#